data_5b201b3895f97bc7c72c2fec57c82760
#
_entry.id   5b201b3895f97bc7c72c2fec57c82760
#
_cell.length_a   1.000
_cell.length_b   1.000
_cell.length_c   1.000
_cell.angle_alpha   90.00
_cell.angle_beta   90.00
_cell.angle_gamma   90.00
#
_symmetry.space_group_name_H-M   'P 1'
#
loop_
_entity.id
_entity.type
_entity.pdbx_description
1 polymer ?
#
loop_
_entity_poly.entity_id
_entity_poly.type
_entity_poly.pdbx_seq_one_letter_code
_entity_poly.pdbx_strand_id
1 'polypeptide(L)'
;MSDEQRHRPNVEREYRNGEIVVHWEPRYCIHTGNCLRALPEVFDRDARPWVKVDGATADKIAEAVMLCPTGALHYERLDGGPQEAQPEQTTITERPNGPLYVRGNVRITGPDGTVIREATRVALCRCGHSENKPFCDLSHRKVGFRTAAPASDGQ
;
A
#
# COMPACT_ATOMS: atom_id res chain seq x y z
N MET A 1 6.24 -18.26 10.90
CA MET A 1 5.51 -17.94 9.67
C MET A 1 5.45 -19.15 8.80
N SER A 2 4.26 -19.53 8.36
CA SER A 2 4.14 -20.70 7.52
C SER A 2 4.56 -20.38 6.09
N ASP A 3 5.07 -21.38 5.39
CA ASP A 3 5.48 -21.19 3.99
C ASP A 3 4.27 -20.85 3.13
N GLU A 4 3.10 -21.32 3.49
CA GLU A 4 1.88 -20.99 2.77
C GLU A 4 1.58 -19.52 2.72
N GLN A 5 1.82 -18.80 3.81
CA GLN A 5 1.56 -17.37 3.86
C GLN A 5 2.61 -16.60 3.10
N ARG A 6 3.83 -17.10 3.08
CA ARG A 6 4.90 -16.50 2.34
C ARG A 6 4.68 -16.62 0.84
N HIS A 7 3.95 -17.66 0.45
CA HIS A 7 3.72 -17.97 -0.95
C HIS A 7 2.30 -17.64 -1.43
N ARG A 8 1.59 -16.77 -0.73
CA ARG A 8 0.31 -16.29 -1.25
C ARG A 8 0.55 -15.75 -2.65
N PRO A 9 -0.22 -16.21 -3.64
CA PRO A 9 -0.03 -15.69 -4.98
C PRO A 9 -0.28 -14.19 -4.95
N ASN A 10 0.62 -13.45 -5.54
CA ASN A 10 0.44 -12.03 -5.67
C ASN A 10 -0.50 -11.83 -6.86
N VAL A 11 -1.78 -11.77 -6.55
CA VAL A 11 -2.78 -11.54 -7.58
C VAL A 11 -2.90 -10.04 -7.75
N GLU A 12 -2.44 -9.55 -8.88
CA GLU A 12 -2.64 -8.16 -9.22
C GLU A 12 -3.93 -8.04 -10.04
N ARG A 13 -4.75 -7.10 -9.69
CA ARG A 13 -5.98 -6.81 -10.41
C ARG A 13 -5.89 -5.43 -11.05
N GLU A 14 -6.41 -5.32 -12.26
CA GLU A 14 -6.41 -4.06 -12.98
C GLU A 14 -7.83 -3.58 -13.19
N TYR A 15 -8.02 -2.28 -13.02
CA TYR A 15 -9.28 -1.59 -13.31
C TYR A 15 -8.94 -0.42 -14.22
N ARG A 16 -9.47 -0.39 -15.42
CA ARG A 16 -9.03 0.59 -16.41
C ARG A 16 -10.14 1.20 -17.23
N ASN A 17 -9.86 2.39 -17.73
CA ASN A 17 -10.60 2.99 -18.83
C ASN A 17 -9.56 3.56 -19.81
N GLY A 18 -9.93 4.44 -20.72
CA GLY A 18 -8.99 5.00 -21.68
C GLY A 18 -7.99 6.00 -21.12
N GLU A 19 -8.16 6.40 -19.87
CA GLU A 19 -7.34 7.46 -19.26
C GLU A 19 -6.40 6.96 -18.17
N ILE A 20 -6.79 5.94 -17.44
CA ILE A 20 -6.02 5.46 -16.28
C ILE A 20 -6.19 3.97 -16.06
N VAL A 21 -5.14 3.31 -15.59
CA VAL A 21 -5.20 1.95 -15.09
C VAL A 21 -4.90 2.02 -13.60
N VAL A 22 -5.78 1.48 -12.78
CA VAL A 22 -5.56 1.32 -11.35
C VAL A 22 -5.20 -0.13 -11.09
N HIS A 23 -4.07 -0.35 -10.47
CA HIS A 23 -3.60 -1.68 -10.11
C HIS A 23 -3.84 -1.90 -8.62
N TRP A 24 -4.33 -3.07 -8.26
CA TRP A 24 -4.55 -3.44 -6.87
C TRP A 24 -3.92 -4.78 -6.58
N GLU A 25 -3.05 -4.79 -5.57
CA GLU A 25 -2.39 -5.98 -5.08
C GLU A 25 -2.90 -6.28 -3.67
N PRO A 26 -3.95 -7.10 -3.54
CA PRO A 26 -4.58 -7.36 -2.23
C PRO A 26 -3.62 -7.86 -1.16
N ARG A 27 -2.56 -8.53 -1.57
CA ARG A 27 -1.55 -9.05 -0.65
C ARG A 27 -0.93 -7.98 0.25
N TYR A 28 -0.84 -6.75 -0.25
CA TYR A 28 -0.21 -5.65 0.47
C TYR A 28 -1.20 -4.68 1.09
N CYS A 29 -2.49 -4.87 0.86
CA CYS A 29 -3.50 -4.00 1.44
C CYS A 29 -3.62 -4.25 2.94
N ILE A 30 -3.48 -3.21 3.75
CA ILE A 30 -3.67 -3.29 5.20
C ILE A 30 -4.93 -2.56 5.65
N HIS A 31 -5.83 -2.33 4.71
CA HIS A 31 -7.18 -1.83 4.99
C HIS A 31 -7.23 -0.51 5.78
N THR A 32 -6.35 0.43 5.46
CA THR A 32 -6.39 1.74 6.11
C THR A 32 -7.68 2.50 5.81
N GLY A 33 -8.31 2.19 4.69
CA GLY A 33 -9.53 2.85 4.27
C GLY A 33 -9.32 4.23 3.68
N ASN A 34 -8.08 4.66 3.49
CA ASN A 34 -7.79 5.98 2.94
C ASN A 34 -8.44 6.18 1.56
N CYS A 35 -8.37 5.16 0.70
CA CYS A 35 -8.97 5.22 -0.63
C CYS A 35 -10.50 5.37 -0.55
N LEU A 36 -11.13 4.62 0.34
CA LEU A 36 -12.59 4.65 0.50
C LEU A 36 -13.07 6.00 1.00
N ARG A 37 -12.34 6.60 1.92
CA ARG A 37 -12.70 7.92 2.47
C ARG A 37 -12.41 9.05 1.49
N ALA A 38 -11.34 8.93 0.73
CA ALA A 38 -10.91 9.98 -0.19
C ALA A 38 -11.79 10.08 -1.43
N LEU A 39 -12.24 8.95 -1.96
CA LEU A 39 -12.97 8.94 -3.21
C LEU A 39 -13.99 7.79 -3.25
N PRO A 40 -15.08 7.92 -2.48
CA PRO A 40 -16.08 6.85 -2.41
C PRO A 40 -16.83 6.61 -3.72
N GLU A 41 -16.81 7.57 -4.63
CA GLU A 41 -17.42 7.40 -5.95
C GLU A 41 -16.67 6.37 -6.81
N VAL A 42 -15.41 6.11 -6.48
CA VAL A 42 -14.56 5.17 -7.22
C VAL A 42 -14.30 3.92 -6.39
N PHE A 43 -13.97 4.08 -5.11
CA PHE A 43 -13.61 2.96 -4.24
C PHE A 43 -14.77 2.60 -3.31
N ASP A 44 -15.42 1.47 -3.61
CA ASP A 44 -16.59 1.03 -2.84
C ASP A 44 -16.47 -0.48 -2.59
N ARG A 45 -16.23 -0.86 -1.35
CA ARG A 45 -16.03 -2.26 -0.97
C ARG A 45 -17.22 -3.15 -1.29
N ASP A 46 -18.41 -2.58 -1.30
CA ASP A 46 -19.65 -3.34 -1.49
C ASP A 46 -20.04 -3.47 -2.97
N ALA A 47 -19.35 -2.75 -3.84
CA ALA A 47 -19.61 -2.81 -5.26
C ALA A 47 -18.75 -3.85 -5.97
N ARG A 48 -19.17 -4.24 -7.15
CA ARG A 48 -18.40 -5.13 -8.01
C ARG A 48 -18.46 -4.59 -9.44
N PRO A 49 -17.34 -4.14 -10.00
CA PRO A 49 -16.02 -4.09 -9.37
C PRO A 49 -15.98 -3.05 -8.24
N TRP A 50 -15.11 -3.24 -7.27
CA TRP A 50 -15.02 -2.31 -6.15
C TRP A 50 -14.27 -1.02 -6.51
N VAL A 51 -13.55 -1.02 -7.63
CA VAL A 51 -12.91 0.17 -8.18
C VAL A 51 -13.64 0.54 -9.47
N LYS A 52 -14.28 1.70 -9.46
CA LYS A 52 -15.03 2.20 -10.61
C LYS A 52 -14.28 3.37 -11.22
N VAL A 53 -13.43 3.09 -12.19
CA VAL A 53 -12.55 4.11 -12.78
C VAL A 53 -13.28 5.21 -13.55
N ASP A 54 -14.57 5.03 -13.84
CA ASP A 54 -15.35 6.06 -14.49
C ASP A 54 -16.07 6.96 -13.49
N GLY A 55 -15.91 6.71 -12.19
CA GLY A 55 -16.62 7.45 -11.15
C GLY A 55 -16.02 8.82 -10.84
N ALA A 56 -14.84 9.13 -11.35
CA ALA A 56 -14.18 10.42 -11.14
C ALA A 56 -13.15 10.66 -12.22
N THR A 57 -12.54 11.85 -12.22
CA THR A 57 -11.48 12.17 -13.19
C THR A 57 -10.22 11.37 -12.88
N ALA A 58 -9.38 11.15 -13.89
CA ALA A 58 -8.11 10.45 -13.71
C ALA A 58 -7.23 11.15 -12.68
N ASP A 59 -7.23 12.48 -12.64
CA ASP A 59 -6.46 13.23 -11.64
C ASP A 59 -6.91 12.92 -10.20
N LYS A 60 -8.21 12.88 -9.96
CA LYS A 60 -8.75 12.58 -8.63
C LYS A 60 -8.46 11.14 -8.23
N ILE A 61 -8.56 10.22 -9.18
CA ILE A 61 -8.25 8.81 -8.93
C ILE A 61 -6.76 8.66 -8.57
N ALA A 62 -5.88 9.31 -9.32
CA ALA A 62 -4.44 9.28 -9.04
C ALA A 62 -4.13 9.80 -7.64
N GLU A 63 -4.73 10.92 -7.25
CA GLU A 63 -4.54 11.49 -5.91
C GLU A 63 -4.97 10.51 -4.81
N ALA A 64 -6.14 9.88 -4.99
CA ALA A 64 -6.66 8.93 -4.00
C ALA A 64 -5.78 7.67 -3.90
N VAL A 65 -5.29 7.17 -5.04
CA VAL A 65 -4.40 6.02 -5.07
C VAL A 65 -3.12 6.29 -4.28
N MET A 66 -2.58 7.50 -4.40
CA MET A 66 -1.33 7.85 -3.70
C MET A 66 -1.48 7.91 -2.18
N LEU A 67 -2.69 7.88 -1.65
CA LEU A 67 -2.92 7.82 -0.21
C LEU A 67 -2.76 6.41 0.36
N CYS A 68 -2.62 5.40 -0.49
CA CYS A 68 -2.39 4.05 -0.03
C CYS A 68 -0.94 3.91 0.46
N PRO A 69 -0.72 3.74 1.76
CA PRO A 69 0.64 3.78 2.30
C PRO A 69 1.47 2.54 1.99
N THR A 70 0.84 1.46 1.56
CA THR A 70 1.54 0.21 1.27
C THR A 70 1.84 0.03 -0.20
N GLY A 71 1.32 0.91 -1.05
CA GLY A 71 1.43 0.72 -2.49
C GLY A 71 0.59 -0.42 -3.04
N ALA A 72 -0.35 -0.96 -2.22
CA ALA A 72 -1.29 -1.98 -2.71
C ALA A 72 -2.12 -1.45 -3.88
N LEU A 73 -2.42 -0.15 -3.85
CA LEU A 73 -2.96 0.55 -4.99
C LEU A 73 -1.86 1.35 -5.65
N HIS A 74 -1.72 1.24 -6.95
CA HIS A 74 -0.86 2.09 -7.76
C HIS A 74 -1.52 2.31 -9.12
N TYR A 75 -0.99 3.21 -9.94
CA TYR A 75 -1.67 3.57 -11.17
C TYR A 75 -0.69 3.86 -12.31
N GLU A 76 -1.27 3.88 -13.49
CA GLU A 76 -0.57 4.25 -14.70
C GLU A 76 -1.51 5.13 -15.52
N ARG A 77 -1.03 6.28 -15.97
CA ARG A 77 -1.82 7.19 -16.81
C ARG A 77 -1.67 6.82 -18.28
N LEU A 78 -2.79 6.79 -18.97
CA LEU A 78 -2.81 6.51 -20.41
C LEU A 78 -3.11 7.77 -21.23
N ASP A 79 -3.52 8.85 -20.56
CA ASP A 79 -3.98 10.08 -21.19
C ASP A 79 -2.89 11.16 -21.33
N GLY A 80 -1.64 10.80 -21.10
CA GLY A 80 -0.55 11.78 -21.14
C GLY A 80 -0.38 12.56 -19.85
N GLY A 81 -1.22 12.33 -18.84
CA GLY A 81 -1.08 12.98 -17.55
C GLY A 81 0.12 12.44 -16.76
N PRO A 82 0.42 13.06 -15.61
CA PRO A 82 1.59 12.67 -14.84
C PRO A 82 1.47 11.25 -14.29
N GLN A 83 2.55 10.50 -14.41
CA GLN A 83 2.65 9.16 -13.84
C GLN A 83 2.88 9.25 -12.34
N GLU A 84 2.83 8.12 -11.66
CA GLU A 84 3.05 8.04 -10.23
C GLU A 84 4.42 8.63 -9.89
N ALA A 85 4.42 9.62 -8.99
CA ALA A 85 5.64 10.35 -8.65
C ALA A 85 6.60 9.50 -7.83
N GLN A 86 7.87 9.59 -8.16
CA GLN A 86 8.94 9.02 -7.34
C GLN A 86 9.63 10.18 -6.64
N PRO A 87 9.52 10.30 -5.33
CA PRO A 87 10.19 11.36 -4.59
C PRO A 87 11.70 11.28 -4.77
N GLU A 88 12.36 12.44 -4.81
CA GLU A 88 13.82 12.50 -4.91
C GLU A 88 14.49 11.85 -3.69
N GLN A 89 13.90 12.04 -2.53
CA GLN A 89 14.46 11.50 -1.30
C GLN A 89 13.56 10.38 -0.79
N THR A 90 14.15 9.26 -0.45
CA THR A 90 13.42 8.17 0.21
C THR A 90 13.18 8.55 1.66
N THR A 91 11.94 8.50 2.09
CA THR A 91 11.54 8.84 3.45
C THR A 91 11.04 7.59 4.15
N ILE A 92 11.50 7.37 5.37
CA ILE A 92 11.03 6.30 6.23
C ILE A 92 10.34 6.95 7.42
N THR A 93 9.05 6.69 7.57
CA THR A 93 8.26 7.29 8.64
C THR A 93 7.79 6.22 9.62
N GLU A 94 8.09 6.43 10.88
CA GLU A 94 7.69 5.53 11.93
C GLU A 94 6.21 5.76 12.24
N ARG A 95 5.42 4.71 12.23
CA ARG A 95 4.02 4.79 12.68
C ARG A 95 3.94 4.42 14.15
N PRO A 96 3.26 5.21 14.97
CA PRO A 96 3.12 4.86 16.38
C PRO A 96 2.52 3.47 16.55
N ASN A 97 3.19 2.62 17.29
CA ASN A 97 2.76 1.26 17.57
C ASN A 97 2.49 0.43 16.30
N GLY A 98 3.23 0.71 15.26
CA GLY A 98 2.97 0.09 13.96
C GLY A 98 4.21 -0.06 13.09
N PRO A 99 3.98 -0.16 11.77
CA PRO A 99 5.06 -0.42 10.82
C PRO A 99 5.92 0.81 10.53
N LEU A 100 6.89 0.61 9.68
CA LEU A 100 7.64 1.69 9.06
C LEU A 100 7.05 1.91 7.67
N TYR A 101 6.60 3.12 7.38
CA TYR A 101 6.17 3.50 6.04
C TYR A 101 7.37 4.03 5.28
N VAL A 102 7.63 3.45 4.12
CA VAL A 102 8.73 3.87 3.24
C VAL A 102 8.15 4.44 1.97
N ARG A 103 8.61 5.62 1.59
CA ARG A 103 8.18 6.29 0.37
C ARG A 103 9.40 6.69 -0.43
N GLY A 104 9.46 6.28 -1.69
CA GLY A 104 10.60 6.56 -2.55
C GLY A 104 10.65 5.60 -3.72
N ASN A 105 11.80 5.43 -4.31
CA ASN A 105 12.02 4.43 -5.33
C ASN A 105 12.59 3.20 -4.61
N VAL A 106 11.69 2.29 -4.21
CA VAL A 106 12.03 1.22 -3.27
C VAL A 106 12.09 -0.14 -3.97
N ARG A 107 13.18 -0.84 -3.74
CA ARG A 107 13.33 -2.23 -4.16
C ARG A 107 13.59 -3.07 -2.92
N ILE A 108 12.71 -4.04 -2.66
CA ILE A 108 12.86 -4.97 -1.54
C ILE A 108 13.45 -6.27 -2.10
N THR A 109 14.56 -6.71 -1.52
CA THR A 109 15.22 -7.93 -1.97
C THR A 109 15.30 -8.94 -0.83
N GLY A 110 15.36 -10.22 -1.19
CA GLY A 110 15.65 -11.27 -0.24
C GLY A 110 17.15 -11.35 0.05
N PRO A 111 17.56 -12.21 0.98
CA PRO A 111 18.98 -12.32 1.36
C PRO A 111 19.89 -12.80 0.23
N ASP A 112 19.32 -13.44 -0.77
CA ASP A 112 20.06 -13.91 -1.93
C ASP A 112 20.07 -12.87 -3.07
N GLY A 113 19.52 -11.69 -2.85
CA GLY A 113 19.44 -10.64 -3.86
C GLY A 113 18.23 -10.72 -4.77
N THR A 114 17.38 -11.75 -4.60
CA THR A 114 16.18 -11.87 -5.42
C THR A 114 15.22 -10.73 -5.12
N VAL A 115 14.71 -10.06 -6.14
CA VAL A 115 13.77 -8.95 -5.95
C VAL A 115 12.41 -9.49 -5.52
N ILE A 116 11.96 -9.07 -4.36
CA ILE A 116 10.65 -9.43 -3.83
C ILE A 116 9.59 -8.47 -4.36
N ARG A 117 9.91 -7.18 -4.36
CA ARG A 117 8.95 -6.15 -4.78
C ARG A 117 9.65 -4.84 -5.13
N GLU A 118 9.11 -4.14 -6.11
CA GLU A 118 9.49 -2.78 -6.40
C GLU A 118 8.24 -1.92 -6.27
N ALA A 119 8.33 -0.82 -5.58
CA ALA A 119 7.19 0.06 -5.34
C ALA A 119 7.66 1.45 -4.92
N THR A 120 6.75 2.40 -4.95
CA THR A 120 7.04 3.75 -4.45
C THR A 120 6.61 3.92 -3.00
N ARG A 121 5.80 3.02 -2.50
CA ARG A 121 5.29 3.05 -1.12
C ARG A 121 5.22 1.63 -0.60
N VAL A 122 5.78 1.39 0.57
CA VAL A 122 5.69 0.08 1.23
C VAL A 122 5.53 0.29 2.74
N ALA A 123 4.91 -0.66 3.41
CA ALA A 123 4.84 -0.69 4.86
C ALA A 123 5.60 -1.92 5.35
N LEU A 124 6.66 -1.70 6.10
CA LEU A 124 7.52 -2.79 6.58
C LEU A 124 7.17 -3.17 8.01
N CYS A 125 7.11 -4.46 8.26
CA CYS A 125 6.82 -5.00 9.58
C CYS A 125 7.89 -4.58 10.57
N ARG A 126 7.48 -4.09 11.74
CA ARG A 126 8.37 -3.72 12.82
C ARG A 126 8.12 -4.57 14.07
N CYS A 127 6.93 -5.14 14.21
CA CYS A 127 6.60 -5.94 15.39
C CYS A 127 7.22 -7.34 15.36
N GLY A 128 7.69 -7.79 14.22
CA GLY A 128 8.29 -9.11 14.07
C GLY A 128 7.30 -10.26 13.88
N HIS A 129 6.00 -9.99 13.87
CA HIS A 129 4.97 -11.03 13.84
C HIS A 129 4.15 -11.10 12.56
N SER A 130 4.50 -10.29 11.55
CA SER A 130 3.79 -10.36 10.27
C SER A 130 3.93 -11.72 9.63
N GLU A 131 2.85 -12.20 9.05
CA GLU A 131 2.86 -13.42 8.26
C GLU A 131 3.13 -13.14 6.80
N ASN A 132 3.37 -11.88 6.45
CA ASN A 132 3.71 -11.44 5.10
C ASN A 132 5.04 -10.68 5.09
N LYS A 133 6.00 -11.09 5.91
CA LYS A 133 7.30 -10.41 6.03
C LYS A 133 8.00 -10.31 4.68
N PRO A 134 8.69 -9.20 4.44
CA PRO A 134 8.97 -8.12 5.38
C PRO A 134 7.87 -7.06 5.50
N PHE A 135 6.74 -7.27 4.87
CA PHE A 135 5.65 -6.29 4.84
C PHE A 135 4.75 -6.39 6.07
N CYS A 136 4.11 -5.26 6.41
CA CYS A 136 3.14 -5.23 7.49
C CYS A 136 1.85 -5.93 7.06
N ASP A 137 1.22 -6.65 7.98
CA ASP A 137 -0.08 -7.28 7.77
C ASP A 137 -1.04 -7.00 8.92
N LEU A 138 -0.72 -5.97 9.73
CA LEU A 138 -1.49 -5.57 10.91
C LEU A 138 -1.34 -6.51 12.11
N SER A 139 -0.44 -7.49 12.06
CA SER A 139 -0.20 -8.38 13.21
C SER A 139 0.21 -7.63 14.46
N HIS A 140 0.81 -6.44 14.31
CA HIS A 140 1.18 -5.60 15.45
C HIS A 140 -0.01 -5.28 16.36
N ARG A 141 -1.20 -5.23 15.79
CA ARG A 141 -2.43 -4.99 16.58
C ARG A 141 -2.80 -6.20 17.41
N LYS A 142 -2.61 -7.39 16.85
CA LYS A 142 -2.95 -8.64 17.54
C LYS A 142 -2.01 -8.94 18.70
N VAL A 143 -0.72 -8.62 18.53
CA VAL A 143 0.27 -8.92 19.56
C VAL A 143 0.50 -7.78 20.53
N GLY A 144 -0.23 -6.67 20.36
CA GLY A 144 -0.11 -5.53 21.27
C GLY A 144 1.22 -4.81 21.19
N PHE A 145 1.81 -4.75 20.01
CA PHE A 145 3.10 -4.07 19.83
C PHE A 145 3.02 -2.61 20.23
N ARG A 146 3.97 -2.15 21.01
CA ARG A 146 4.08 -0.76 21.43
C ARG A 146 5.47 -0.25 21.12
N THR A 147 5.55 0.96 20.61
CA THR A 147 6.82 1.65 20.47
C THR A 147 7.20 2.24 21.82
N ALA A 148 8.43 2.66 21.92
CA ALA A 148 8.93 3.09 23.19
C ALA A 148 8.09 4.09 23.85
N ALA A 149 8.24 4.06 25.09
CA ALA A 149 7.69 4.85 26.04
C ALA A 149 6.80 5.87 25.58
N PRO A 150 5.66 5.76 25.93
CA PRO A 150 4.68 6.59 25.55
C PRO A 150 4.83 7.88 26.07
N ALA A 151 5.68 8.48 25.93
CA ALA A 151 5.78 9.74 26.39
C ALA A 151 4.48 10.31 26.36
N SER A 152 3.76 9.93 26.86
CA SER A 152 2.72 10.77 27.11
C SER A 152 2.14 11.53 26.04
N ASP A 153 2.61 11.63 25.10
CA ASP A 153 2.33 12.64 24.25
C ASP A 153 1.38 12.30 23.25
N GLY A 154 0.48 11.91 23.57
CA GLY A 154 -0.50 11.92 22.67
C GLY A 154 -0.29 11.20 21.44
N GLN A 155 0.24 10.21 21.50
CA GLN A 155 0.36 9.43 20.33
C GLN A 155 -0.93 8.89 19.81
#